data_4a591dcf15b200a0fe225d4531f6b227
#
_entry.id   4a591dcf15b200a0fe225d4531f6b227
#
_cell.length_a   1.000
_cell.length_b   1.000
_cell.length_c   1.000
_cell.angle_alpha   90.00
_cell.angle_beta   90.00
_cell.angle_gamma   90.00
#
_symmetry.space_group_name_H-M   'P 1'
#
loop_
_entity.id
_entity.type
_entity.pdbx_description
1 polymer ?
#
loop_
_entity_poly.entity_id
_entity_poly.type
_entity_poly.pdbx_seq_one_letter_code
_entity_poly.pdbx_strand_id
1 'polypeptide(L)'
;MEYERIDSSFDIIYEQDTYEETLEIVKKLDPKLILPGNKHGVVLATKLANDLNLLCNSIENLDAMTLRHEMHNRIAEKGLRYIRGKVVTSVEEAMEFYDSESLGEVVLKPIYSADSANIRICSDRQEMAGQIADFFLEKNFLGNLNDRILVQERIDGEEYIVNTVSCDGLHRVTTIWKYHKIRTSDGAFVYDTVESVNELDVGEAELIDYAYDVCDAVGIKYGPVHGEFMIDDKGPVLIEVNCSVMGGHIDSEFFEKVSGQHETDSSLESYLKTELFLKRRMSPYRLKSYGAFKRFIVPKDILAKSAPINKICPKLKSFHEIVFEDLIEEEKFYMKTENVDTSCGLVFLTHKKESVLRNDIKFLRSVERNLVLSEELDNHNKFNNSVMIKKLQLLIDAAQKYGKGILITDQTIYDVDIFQIGIEDVSDVEGEFDYVIINLNRSIIEKSDYFKVDFILKLLSYIRVGGYIFIPETTYRFIPGQRKGIELLLKALDLRIEVPPYGPIKGVIASKS
;
A
#
# COMPACT_ATOMS: atom_id res chain seq x y z
N MET A 1 1.93 -5.59 -10.33
CA MET A 1 3.21 -6.36 -10.39
C MET A 1 3.12 -7.79 -9.84
N GLU A 2 2.10 -8.15 -9.08
CA GLU A 2 1.96 -9.54 -8.54
C GLU A 2 1.47 -10.59 -9.55
N TYR A 3 0.96 -10.18 -10.70
CA TYR A 3 0.35 -11.12 -11.66
C TYR A 3 1.33 -11.81 -12.62
N GLU A 4 2.58 -11.39 -12.69
CA GLU A 4 3.55 -11.96 -13.64
C GLU A 4 4.23 -13.27 -13.18
N ARG A 5 3.97 -13.72 -11.92
CA ARG A 5 4.54 -14.96 -11.37
C ARG A 5 3.53 -16.06 -11.09
N ILE A 6 2.31 -15.96 -11.60
CA ILE A 6 1.36 -17.06 -11.47
C ILE A 6 1.79 -18.14 -12.46
N ASP A 7 2.32 -19.22 -11.92
CA ASP A 7 2.67 -20.44 -12.66
C ASP A 7 1.43 -20.99 -13.37
N SER A 8 1.63 -21.61 -14.53
CA SER A 8 0.57 -22.26 -15.32
C SER A 8 -0.16 -23.40 -14.58
N SER A 9 0.24 -23.71 -13.35
CA SER A 9 -0.42 -24.67 -12.45
C SER A 9 -1.65 -24.11 -11.72
N PHE A 10 -1.95 -22.80 -11.85
CA PHE A 10 -3.08 -22.17 -11.18
C PHE A 10 -4.17 -21.78 -12.18
N ASP A 11 -5.41 -22.13 -11.83
CA ASP A 11 -6.58 -21.59 -12.52
C ASP A 11 -6.94 -20.23 -11.94
N ILE A 12 -7.03 -19.21 -12.81
CA ILE A 12 -7.44 -17.86 -12.41
C ILE A 12 -8.93 -17.73 -12.63
N ILE A 13 -9.67 -17.45 -11.56
CA ILE A 13 -11.09 -17.17 -11.58
C ILE A 13 -11.32 -15.74 -11.12
N TYR A 14 -12.05 -14.99 -11.92
CA TYR A 14 -12.43 -13.63 -11.57
C TYR A 14 -13.72 -13.62 -10.77
N GLU A 15 -13.79 -12.75 -9.76
CA GLU A 15 -15.05 -12.40 -9.11
C GLU A 15 -16.05 -11.91 -10.17
N GLN A 16 -17.29 -12.42 -10.11
CA GLN A 16 -18.34 -12.07 -11.05
C GLN A 16 -19.07 -10.80 -10.61
N ASP A 17 -20.04 -10.35 -11.42
CA ASP A 17 -20.82 -9.14 -11.13
C ASP A 17 -21.70 -9.30 -9.87
N THR A 18 -22.11 -10.54 -9.55
CA THR A 18 -22.87 -10.87 -8.35
C THR A 18 -22.17 -11.93 -7.49
N TYR A 19 -22.45 -11.88 -6.18
CA TYR A 19 -21.93 -12.88 -5.24
C TYR A 19 -22.40 -14.29 -5.60
N GLU A 20 -23.68 -14.42 -5.98
CA GLU A 20 -24.32 -15.68 -6.33
C GLU A 20 -23.63 -16.35 -7.53
N GLU A 21 -23.29 -15.60 -8.56
CA GLU A 21 -22.54 -16.11 -9.72
C GLU A 21 -21.14 -16.58 -9.32
N THR A 22 -20.46 -15.81 -8.48
CA THR A 22 -19.14 -16.18 -7.94
C THR A 22 -19.24 -17.48 -7.12
N LEU A 23 -20.23 -17.58 -6.23
CA LEU A 23 -20.48 -18.77 -5.39
C LEU A 23 -20.73 -20.02 -6.24
N GLU A 24 -21.55 -19.92 -7.30
CA GLU A 24 -21.86 -21.06 -8.18
C GLU A 24 -20.62 -21.55 -8.97
N ILE A 25 -19.71 -20.65 -9.33
CA ILE A 25 -18.45 -21.03 -9.96
C ILE A 25 -17.56 -21.75 -8.95
N VAL A 26 -17.37 -21.15 -7.76
CA VAL A 26 -16.53 -21.73 -6.71
C VAL A 26 -17.04 -23.08 -6.24
N LYS A 27 -18.38 -23.23 -6.12
CA LYS A 27 -19.02 -24.50 -5.74
C LYS A 27 -18.74 -25.64 -6.71
N LYS A 28 -18.67 -25.35 -8.03
CA LYS A 28 -18.35 -26.37 -9.06
C LYS A 28 -16.93 -26.89 -8.96
N LEU A 29 -16.02 -26.16 -8.32
CA LEU A 29 -14.63 -26.58 -8.11
C LEU A 29 -14.49 -27.52 -6.92
N ASP A 30 -15.50 -27.69 -6.09
CA ASP A 30 -15.48 -28.50 -4.85
C ASP A 30 -14.25 -28.20 -3.97
N PRO A 31 -13.99 -26.92 -3.60
CA PRO A 31 -12.80 -26.55 -2.85
C PRO A 31 -12.82 -27.23 -1.47
N LYS A 32 -11.65 -27.58 -0.97
CA LYS A 32 -11.48 -28.12 0.40
C LYS A 32 -11.17 -27.02 1.41
N LEU A 33 -10.74 -25.86 0.93
CA LEU A 33 -10.34 -24.72 1.73
C LEU A 33 -10.45 -23.44 0.90
N ILE A 34 -10.92 -22.36 1.52
CA ILE A 34 -10.92 -21.02 0.94
C ILE A 34 -10.23 -20.08 1.92
N LEU A 35 -9.18 -19.42 1.47
CA LEU A 35 -8.36 -18.52 2.28
C LEU A 35 -8.28 -17.13 1.63
N PRO A 36 -8.29 -16.06 2.44
CA PRO A 36 -8.01 -14.73 1.93
C PRO A 36 -6.52 -14.58 1.55
N GLY A 37 -6.23 -14.16 0.34
CA GLY A 37 -4.87 -13.86 -0.10
C GLY A 37 -4.33 -12.53 0.46
N ASN A 38 -5.24 -11.62 0.84
CA ASN A 38 -4.94 -10.32 1.46
C ASN A 38 -6.18 -9.79 2.21
N LYS A 39 -6.03 -8.65 2.89
CA LYS A 39 -7.11 -8.03 3.68
C LYS A 39 -8.41 -7.77 2.89
N HIS A 40 -8.33 -7.45 1.61
CA HIS A 40 -9.50 -7.15 0.78
C HIS A 40 -10.31 -8.40 0.43
N GLY A 41 -9.67 -9.58 0.43
CA GLY A 41 -10.33 -10.86 0.18
C GLY A 41 -11.02 -11.47 1.40
N VAL A 42 -10.85 -10.91 2.61
CA VAL A 42 -11.35 -11.52 3.86
C VAL A 42 -12.87 -11.71 3.85
N VAL A 43 -13.61 -10.66 3.46
CA VAL A 43 -15.09 -10.72 3.44
C VAL A 43 -15.58 -11.78 2.46
N LEU A 44 -15.07 -11.75 1.22
CA LEU A 44 -15.49 -12.70 0.17
C LEU A 44 -15.10 -14.13 0.55
N ALA A 45 -13.85 -14.34 0.96
CA ALA A 45 -13.36 -15.68 1.33
C ALA A 45 -14.16 -16.28 2.49
N THR A 46 -14.47 -15.48 3.53
CA THR A 46 -15.25 -15.95 4.68
C THR A 46 -16.68 -16.29 4.29
N LYS A 47 -17.35 -15.45 3.48
CA LYS A 47 -18.70 -15.73 3.01
C LYS A 47 -18.78 -17.01 2.16
N LEU A 48 -17.87 -17.15 1.19
CA LEU A 48 -17.80 -18.33 0.34
C LEU A 48 -17.53 -19.61 1.14
N ALA A 49 -16.56 -19.54 2.08
CA ALA A 49 -16.25 -20.69 2.93
C ALA A 49 -17.44 -21.09 3.83
N ASN A 50 -18.13 -20.10 4.42
CA ASN A 50 -19.33 -20.34 5.22
C ASN A 50 -20.44 -21.01 4.40
N ASP A 51 -20.77 -20.47 3.23
CA ASP A 51 -21.87 -20.98 2.39
C ASP A 51 -21.58 -22.36 1.80
N LEU A 52 -20.29 -22.72 1.70
CA LEU A 52 -19.84 -24.05 1.30
C LEU A 52 -19.57 -24.99 2.50
N ASN A 53 -19.87 -24.56 3.74
CA ASN A 53 -19.63 -25.30 4.98
C ASN A 53 -18.18 -25.74 5.16
N LEU A 54 -17.23 -24.88 4.78
CA LEU A 54 -15.79 -25.06 4.99
C LEU A 54 -15.35 -24.40 6.31
N LEU A 55 -14.18 -24.82 6.81
CA LEU A 55 -13.59 -24.17 8.00
C LEU A 55 -13.29 -22.71 7.72
N CYS A 56 -13.85 -21.83 8.53
CA CYS A 56 -13.62 -20.39 8.46
C CYS A 56 -13.96 -19.73 9.80
N ASN A 57 -13.67 -18.44 9.92
CA ASN A 57 -14.15 -17.60 11.00
C ASN A 57 -15.64 -17.31 10.84
N SER A 58 -16.35 -17.00 11.94
CA SER A 58 -17.79 -16.73 11.89
C SER A 58 -18.10 -15.46 11.10
N ILE A 59 -19.13 -15.52 10.25
CA ILE A 59 -19.68 -14.35 9.54
C ILE A 59 -20.14 -13.25 10.52
N GLU A 60 -20.65 -13.61 11.68
CA GLU A 60 -21.11 -12.67 12.71
C GLU A 60 -19.98 -11.76 13.24
N ASN A 61 -18.73 -12.17 13.10
CA ASN A 61 -17.56 -11.43 13.52
C ASN A 61 -16.87 -10.65 12.40
N LEU A 62 -17.39 -10.68 11.16
CA LEU A 62 -16.74 -10.05 10.00
C LEU A 62 -16.47 -8.55 10.21
N ASP A 63 -17.43 -7.82 10.77
CA ASP A 63 -17.25 -6.38 11.01
C ASP A 63 -16.12 -6.13 12.01
N ALA A 64 -16.05 -6.92 13.09
CA ALA A 64 -14.96 -6.83 14.06
C ALA A 64 -13.61 -7.26 13.48
N MET A 65 -13.57 -8.10 12.44
CA MET A 65 -12.35 -8.54 11.77
C MET A 65 -11.87 -7.60 10.65
N THR A 66 -12.72 -6.68 10.19
CA THR A 66 -12.44 -5.88 8.99
C THR A 66 -12.59 -4.37 9.17
N LEU A 67 -13.38 -3.92 10.16
CA LEU A 67 -13.65 -2.50 10.41
C LEU A 67 -12.96 -2.04 11.69
N ARG A 68 -12.01 -1.09 11.58
CA ARG A 68 -11.20 -0.62 12.72
C ARG A 68 -12.02 -0.20 13.95
N HIS A 69 -13.11 0.54 13.75
CA HIS A 69 -13.95 0.97 14.87
C HIS A 69 -14.67 -0.19 15.54
N GLU A 70 -15.14 -1.19 14.79
CA GLU A 70 -15.77 -2.39 15.34
C GLU A 70 -14.75 -3.29 16.08
N MET A 71 -13.50 -3.37 15.60
CA MET A 71 -12.41 -4.02 16.34
C MET A 71 -12.29 -3.43 17.75
N HIS A 72 -12.14 -2.10 17.84
CA HIS A 72 -11.98 -1.42 19.12
C HIS A 72 -13.22 -1.51 20.01
N ASN A 73 -14.43 -1.45 19.45
CA ASN A 73 -15.68 -1.68 20.18
C ASN A 73 -15.68 -3.07 20.81
N ARG A 74 -15.34 -4.10 20.02
CA ARG A 74 -15.33 -5.49 20.50
C ARG A 74 -14.26 -5.73 21.59
N ILE A 75 -13.09 -5.09 21.46
CA ILE A 75 -12.01 -5.15 22.44
C ILE A 75 -12.45 -4.47 23.74
N ALA A 76 -13.10 -3.31 23.65
CA ALA A 76 -13.65 -2.59 24.82
C ALA A 76 -14.72 -3.42 25.55
N GLU A 77 -15.64 -4.09 24.82
CA GLU A 77 -16.66 -4.99 25.38
C GLU A 77 -16.05 -6.15 26.18
N LYS A 78 -14.83 -6.58 25.81
CA LYS A 78 -14.09 -7.61 26.53
C LYS A 78 -13.26 -7.08 27.69
N GLY A 79 -13.29 -5.77 27.94
CA GLY A 79 -12.55 -5.12 29.02
C GLY A 79 -11.04 -5.01 28.75
N LEU A 80 -10.61 -5.21 27.51
CA LEU A 80 -9.22 -5.04 27.11
C LEU A 80 -8.93 -3.56 26.83
N ARG A 81 -7.66 -3.18 26.88
CA ARG A 81 -7.24 -1.84 26.48
C ARG A 81 -7.51 -1.64 24.98
N TYR A 82 -8.03 -0.49 24.62
CA TYR A 82 -8.37 -0.12 23.26
C TYR A 82 -8.07 1.35 22.99
N ILE A 83 -8.00 1.75 21.72
CA ILE A 83 -7.87 3.14 21.31
C ILE A 83 -9.27 3.75 21.27
N ARG A 84 -9.52 4.81 22.05
CA ARG A 84 -10.80 5.52 22.01
C ARG A 84 -11.00 6.15 20.64
N GLY A 85 -12.16 5.95 20.05
CA GLY A 85 -12.45 6.49 18.74
C GLY A 85 -13.92 6.46 18.42
N LYS A 86 -14.33 7.32 17.48
CA LYS A 86 -15.72 7.42 17.01
C LYS A 86 -15.73 7.68 15.51
N VAL A 87 -16.60 6.98 14.81
CA VAL A 87 -16.96 7.33 13.42
C VAL A 87 -17.92 8.51 13.46
N VAL A 88 -17.57 9.57 12.78
CA VAL A 88 -18.34 10.82 12.74
C VAL A 88 -18.74 11.17 11.32
N THR A 89 -19.88 11.85 11.19
CA THR A 89 -20.48 12.28 9.91
C THR A 89 -20.52 13.81 9.78
N SER A 90 -20.09 14.54 10.81
CA SER A 90 -19.99 16.01 10.79
C SER A 90 -18.86 16.51 11.68
N VAL A 91 -18.47 17.75 11.48
CA VAL A 91 -17.48 18.44 12.33
C VAL A 91 -18.02 18.61 13.76
N GLU A 92 -19.30 18.90 13.91
CA GLU A 92 -19.97 19.10 15.21
C GLU A 92 -19.89 17.81 16.04
N GLU A 93 -20.19 16.66 15.43
CA GLU A 93 -20.12 15.36 16.08
C GLU A 93 -18.69 15.00 16.52
N ALA A 94 -17.69 15.36 15.70
CA ALA A 94 -16.28 15.19 16.04
C ALA A 94 -15.87 16.05 17.23
N MET A 95 -16.32 17.32 17.24
CA MET A 95 -16.03 18.26 18.32
C MET A 95 -16.66 17.82 19.65
N GLU A 96 -17.91 17.34 19.62
CA GLU A 96 -18.60 16.78 20.80
C GLU A 96 -17.85 15.56 21.33
N PHE A 97 -17.41 14.66 20.48
CA PHE A 97 -16.62 13.49 20.88
C PHE A 97 -15.28 13.90 21.47
N TYR A 98 -14.56 14.82 20.84
CA TYR A 98 -13.27 15.32 21.31
C TYR A 98 -13.39 15.90 22.72
N ASP A 99 -14.41 16.76 22.96
CA ASP A 99 -14.65 17.42 24.23
C ASP A 99 -15.11 16.41 25.32
N SER A 100 -16.04 15.50 24.98
CA SER A 100 -16.58 14.51 25.94
C SER A 100 -15.51 13.54 26.43
N GLU A 101 -14.58 13.10 25.56
CA GLU A 101 -13.49 12.19 25.89
C GLU A 101 -12.23 12.91 26.40
N SER A 102 -12.24 14.26 26.41
CA SER A 102 -11.07 15.07 26.76
C SER A 102 -9.82 14.65 26.00
N LEU A 103 -9.95 14.50 24.67
CA LEU A 103 -8.87 14.05 23.82
C LEU A 103 -7.77 15.13 23.71
N GLY A 104 -6.53 14.70 23.54
CA GLY A 104 -5.40 15.55 23.16
C GLY A 104 -5.18 15.50 21.65
N GLU A 105 -4.02 15.04 21.21
CA GLU A 105 -3.76 14.77 19.80
C GLU A 105 -4.66 13.62 19.29
N VAL A 106 -5.13 13.76 18.07
CA VAL A 106 -6.01 12.77 17.44
C VAL A 106 -5.48 12.35 16.07
N VAL A 107 -5.91 11.17 15.65
CA VAL A 107 -5.64 10.62 14.31
C VAL A 107 -6.95 10.48 13.57
N LEU A 108 -7.02 11.07 12.39
CA LEU A 108 -8.14 10.96 11.47
C LEU A 108 -7.86 9.86 10.45
N LYS A 109 -8.78 8.91 10.32
CA LYS A 109 -8.63 7.77 9.41
C LYS A 109 -9.88 7.62 8.53
N PRO A 110 -9.77 7.65 7.20
CA PRO A 110 -10.89 7.31 6.33
C PRO A 110 -11.41 5.89 6.62
N ILE A 111 -12.72 5.70 6.58
CA ILE A 111 -13.33 4.38 6.80
C ILE A 111 -13.02 3.43 5.64
N TYR A 112 -13.04 3.97 4.42
CA TYR A 112 -12.78 3.23 3.18
C TYR A 112 -11.44 3.64 2.58
N SER A 113 -10.34 3.40 3.26
CA SER A 113 -9.00 3.65 2.73
C SER A 113 -8.22 2.35 2.62
N ALA A 114 -7.56 2.17 1.49
CA ALA A 114 -6.51 1.19 1.35
C ALA A 114 -5.22 1.78 1.93
N ASP A 115 -4.60 1.04 2.85
CA ASP A 115 -3.31 1.37 3.45
C ASP A 115 -3.29 2.67 4.31
N SER A 116 -2.12 3.19 4.61
CA SER A 116 -1.91 4.42 5.39
C SER A 116 -2.22 5.72 4.63
N ALA A 117 -2.84 5.63 3.44
CA ALA A 117 -3.18 6.79 2.65
C ALA A 117 -4.23 7.66 3.35
N ASN A 118 -3.98 8.96 3.38
CA ASN A 118 -4.89 9.98 3.95
C ASN A 118 -5.11 9.91 5.47
N ILE A 119 -4.20 9.28 6.22
CA ILE A 119 -4.17 9.41 7.68
C ILE A 119 -3.64 10.80 8.02
N ARG A 120 -4.37 11.54 8.88
CA ARG A 120 -3.99 12.88 9.33
C ARG A 120 -3.84 12.89 10.85
N ILE A 121 -2.79 13.52 11.34
CA ILE A 121 -2.57 13.74 12.77
C ILE A 121 -2.92 15.20 13.05
N CYS A 122 -3.78 15.43 14.03
CA CYS A 122 -4.18 16.77 14.45
C CYS A 122 -3.70 16.99 15.88
N SER A 123 -3.04 18.13 16.10
CA SER A 123 -2.44 18.48 17.40
C SER A 123 -3.47 18.98 18.40
N ASP A 124 -4.59 19.50 17.91
CA ASP A 124 -5.63 20.08 18.72
C ASP A 124 -7.02 20.03 18.06
N ARG A 125 -8.02 20.48 18.82
CA ARG A 125 -9.42 20.51 18.43
C ARG A 125 -9.71 21.36 17.19
N GLN A 126 -9.02 22.48 17.03
CA GLN A 126 -9.27 23.40 15.92
C GLN A 126 -8.70 22.86 14.62
N GLU A 127 -7.50 22.31 14.67
CA GLU A 127 -6.87 21.62 13.54
C GLU A 127 -7.72 20.42 13.10
N MET A 128 -8.18 19.60 14.07
CA MET A 128 -9.09 18.49 13.79
C MET A 128 -10.35 18.93 13.06
N ALA A 129 -11.02 19.99 13.55
CA ALA A 129 -12.23 20.49 12.94
C ALA A 129 -12.01 20.96 11.49
N GLY A 130 -10.91 21.68 11.23
CA GLY A 130 -10.52 22.13 9.89
C GLY A 130 -10.25 20.97 8.95
N GLN A 131 -9.44 19.99 9.40
CA GLN A 131 -9.09 18.81 8.60
C GLN A 131 -10.31 17.93 8.27
N ILE A 132 -11.29 17.82 9.17
CA ILE A 132 -12.53 17.08 8.91
C ILE A 132 -13.42 17.83 7.92
N ALA A 133 -13.52 19.17 8.04
CA ALA A 133 -14.27 19.96 7.08
C ALA A 133 -13.71 19.82 5.66
N ASP A 134 -12.39 19.89 5.52
CA ASP A 134 -11.72 19.69 4.23
C ASP A 134 -11.96 18.26 3.70
N PHE A 135 -11.85 17.24 4.56
CA PHE A 135 -12.08 15.85 4.19
C PHE A 135 -13.48 15.60 3.61
N PHE A 136 -14.51 16.20 4.16
CA PHE A 136 -15.89 16.05 3.65
C PHE A 136 -16.13 16.80 2.32
N LEU A 137 -15.25 17.71 1.94
CA LEU A 137 -15.26 18.35 0.62
C LEU A 137 -14.49 17.54 -0.42
N GLU A 138 -13.67 16.59 0.00
CA GLU A 138 -12.88 15.73 -0.89
C GLU A 138 -13.72 14.56 -1.40
N LYS A 139 -13.42 14.12 -2.61
CA LYS A 139 -14.00 12.91 -3.18
C LYS A 139 -13.13 11.69 -2.85
N ASN A 140 -13.78 10.59 -2.50
CA ASN A 140 -13.13 9.29 -2.38
C ASN A 140 -12.74 8.72 -3.76
N PHE A 141 -12.06 7.59 -3.77
CA PHE A 141 -11.61 6.93 -5.01
C PHE A 141 -12.76 6.47 -5.94
N LEU A 142 -13.99 6.41 -5.46
CA LEU A 142 -15.20 6.13 -6.25
C LEU A 142 -15.82 7.40 -6.85
N GLY A 143 -15.24 8.59 -6.59
CA GLY A 143 -15.75 9.88 -7.05
C GLY A 143 -16.90 10.46 -6.23
N ASN A 144 -17.31 9.82 -5.13
CA ASN A 144 -18.31 10.32 -4.20
C ASN A 144 -17.65 11.18 -3.12
N LEU A 145 -18.36 12.17 -2.60
CA LEU A 145 -17.91 12.91 -1.43
C LEU A 145 -17.72 11.95 -0.25
N ASN A 146 -16.70 12.20 0.55
CA ASN A 146 -16.53 11.47 1.81
C ASN A 146 -17.70 11.82 2.75
N ASP A 147 -18.29 10.80 3.37
CA ASP A 147 -19.48 10.94 4.21
C ASP A 147 -19.22 10.64 5.69
N ARG A 148 -18.08 10.03 6.02
CA ARG A 148 -17.70 9.66 7.38
C ARG A 148 -16.21 9.45 7.53
N ILE A 149 -15.72 9.74 8.74
CA ILE A 149 -14.32 9.59 9.12
C ILE A 149 -14.22 9.03 10.54
N LEU A 150 -13.20 8.22 10.80
CA LEU A 150 -12.88 7.76 12.14
C LEU A 150 -11.94 8.77 12.82
N VAL A 151 -12.38 9.33 13.94
CA VAL A 151 -11.57 10.13 14.85
C VAL A 151 -11.10 9.22 15.98
N GLN A 152 -9.78 9.10 16.18
CA GLN A 152 -9.19 8.29 17.25
C GLN A 152 -8.22 9.12 18.09
N GLU A 153 -8.09 8.80 19.39
CA GLU A 153 -6.98 9.32 20.19
C GLU A 153 -5.65 8.88 19.59
N ARG A 154 -4.66 9.74 19.66
CA ARG A 154 -3.30 9.38 19.27
C ARG A 154 -2.60 8.65 20.38
N ILE A 155 -2.01 7.52 20.06
CA ILE A 155 -1.11 6.80 20.97
C ILE A 155 0.33 7.14 20.57
N ASP A 156 1.14 7.50 21.54
CA ASP A 156 2.56 7.75 21.38
C ASP A 156 3.35 6.61 22.04
N GLY A 157 4.03 5.82 21.25
CA GLY A 157 4.71 4.62 21.71
C GLY A 157 5.55 3.96 20.61
N GLU A 158 6.05 2.79 20.92
CA GLU A 158 6.78 1.95 19.96
C GLU A 158 5.81 1.04 19.22
N GLU A 159 5.94 0.97 17.91
CA GLU A 159 5.03 0.23 17.02
C GLU A 159 5.58 -1.15 16.70
N TYR A 160 4.72 -2.14 16.83
CA TYR A 160 5.04 -3.55 16.61
C TYR A 160 4.03 -4.21 15.69
N ILE A 161 4.51 -5.22 14.96
CA ILE A 161 3.69 -6.22 14.29
C ILE A 161 3.77 -7.50 15.11
N VAL A 162 2.62 -8.12 15.36
CA VAL A 162 2.53 -9.50 15.84
C VAL A 162 1.75 -10.31 14.82
N ASN A 163 2.47 -11.15 14.10
CA ASN A 163 1.85 -12.09 13.18
C ASN A 163 1.49 -13.37 13.93
N THR A 164 0.23 -13.79 13.84
CA THR A 164 -0.26 -15.02 14.47
C THR A 164 -0.94 -15.92 13.46
N VAL A 165 -1.04 -17.19 13.80
CA VAL A 165 -1.91 -18.15 13.13
C VAL A 165 -2.76 -18.85 14.19
N SER A 166 -4.03 -19.08 13.85
CA SER A 166 -5.02 -19.68 14.74
C SER A 166 -5.54 -21.00 14.19
N CYS A 167 -5.84 -21.91 15.10
CA CYS A 167 -6.49 -23.17 14.82
C CYS A 167 -7.49 -23.48 15.94
N ASP A 168 -8.77 -23.47 15.64
CA ASP A 168 -9.86 -23.67 16.60
C ASP A 168 -9.76 -22.78 17.85
N GLY A 169 -9.42 -21.48 17.65
CA GLY A 169 -9.22 -20.52 18.73
C GLY A 169 -7.91 -20.67 19.52
N LEU A 170 -7.03 -21.57 19.12
CA LEU A 170 -5.70 -21.72 19.69
C LEU A 170 -4.68 -20.93 18.87
N HIS A 171 -4.17 -19.85 19.43
CA HIS A 171 -3.28 -18.92 18.73
C HIS A 171 -1.82 -19.29 18.89
N ARG A 172 -1.02 -18.98 17.88
CA ARG A 172 0.44 -19.11 17.87
C ARG A 172 1.07 -17.90 17.18
N VAL A 173 2.00 -17.23 17.85
CA VAL A 173 2.84 -16.22 17.19
C VAL A 173 3.79 -16.89 16.21
N THR A 174 3.84 -16.36 14.99
CA THR A 174 4.78 -16.77 13.94
C THR A 174 5.99 -15.85 13.90
N THR A 175 5.77 -14.54 13.93
CA THR A 175 6.83 -13.52 13.96
C THR A 175 6.37 -12.28 14.72
N ILE A 176 7.34 -11.60 15.35
CA ILE A 176 7.15 -10.26 15.91
C ILE A 176 8.16 -9.35 15.21
N TRP A 177 7.70 -8.17 14.81
CA TRP A 177 8.52 -7.15 14.17
C TRP A 177 8.33 -5.82 14.88
N LYS A 178 9.39 -5.03 14.96
CA LYS A 178 9.38 -3.66 15.48
C LYS A 178 9.62 -2.68 14.36
N TYR A 179 8.75 -1.69 14.25
CA TYR A 179 8.92 -0.60 13.30
C TYR A 179 9.90 0.45 13.83
N HIS A 180 10.80 0.90 12.95
CA HIS A 180 11.62 2.07 13.18
C HIS A 180 11.25 3.12 12.15
N LYS A 181 10.67 4.21 12.63
CA LYS A 181 10.30 5.36 11.81
C LYS A 181 11.33 6.48 11.98
N ILE A 182 11.57 7.22 10.93
CA ILE A 182 12.33 8.45 11.00
C ILE A 182 11.42 9.64 10.67
N ARG A 183 11.67 10.77 11.31
CA ARG A 183 10.97 12.00 11.01
C ARG A 183 11.73 12.72 9.90
N THR A 184 11.05 13.02 8.80
CA THR A 184 11.60 13.80 7.70
C THR A 184 11.67 15.29 8.05
N SER A 185 12.40 16.09 7.24
CA SER A 185 12.60 17.52 7.51
C SER A 185 11.30 18.35 7.51
N ASP A 186 10.28 17.87 6.84
CA ASP A 186 8.92 18.46 6.80
C ASP A 186 7.97 17.91 7.86
N GLY A 187 8.48 17.02 8.73
CA GLY A 187 7.75 16.52 9.88
C GLY A 187 6.99 15.21 9.66
N ALA A 188 6.95 14.67 8.44
CA ALA A 188 6.33 13.38 8.17
C ALA A 188 7.13 12.22 8.80
N PHE A 189 6.43 11.14 9.17
CA PHE A 189 7.06 9.91 9.65
C PHE A 189 7.09 8.88 8.52
N VAL A 190 8.29 8.42 8.18
CA VAL A 190 8.49 7.38 7.17
C VAL A 190 9.12 6.14 7.80
N TYR A 191 8.72 4.97 7.31
CA TYR A 191 9.28 3.69 7.74
C TYR A 191 10.70 3.53 7.21
N ASP A 192 11.66 3.41 8.11
CA ASP A 192 13.08 3.21 7.79
C ASP A 192 13.45 1.72 7.81
N THR A 193 13.25 1.07 8.96
CA THR A 193 13.47 -0.37 9.11
C THR A 193 12.31 -1.03 9.85
N VAL A 194 12.13 -2.31 9.56
CA VAL A 194 11.28 -3.23 10.33
C VAL A 194 12.18 -4.37 10.78
N GLU A 195 12.46 -4.47 12.08
CA GLU A 195 13.41 -5.42 12.63
C GLU A 195 12.68 -6.54 13.39
N SER A 196 13.09 -7.80 13.18
CA SER A 196 12.53 -8.93 13.93
C SER A 196 12.90 -8.86 15.39
N VAL A 197 11.95 -9.15 16.26
CA VAL A 197 12.16 -9.27 17.72
C VAL A 197 12.49 -10.74 18.02
N ASN A 198 13.69 -11.02 18.50
CA ASN A 198 14.14 -12.39 18.75
C ASN A 198 14.19 -12.73 20.25
N GLU A 199 14.60 -11.77 21.06
CA GLU A 199 14.60 -11.87 22.51
C GLU A 199 13.56 -10.91 23.06
N LEU A 200 12.56 -11.45 23.77
CA LEU A 200 11.44 -10.67 24.29
C LEU A 200 11.82 -10.02 25.62
N ASP A 201 11.60 -8.73 25.73
CA ASP A 201 11.52 -8.07 27.03
C ASP A 201 10.12 -8.27 27.69
N VAL A 202 9.91 -7.67 28.84
CA VAL A 202 8.64 -7.82 29.58
C VAL A 202 7.46 -7.27 28.79
N GLY A 203 7.62 -6.09 28.16
CA GLY A 203 6.55 -5.46 27.39
C GLY A 203 6.20 -6.23 26.12
N GLU A 204 7.19 -6.83 25.47
CA GLU A 204 6.99 -7.68 24.29
C GLU A 204 6.34 -9.02 24.65
N ALA A 205 6.61 -9.57 25.85
CA ALA A 205 5.91 -10.76 26.34
C ALA A 205 4.43 -10.44 26.66
N GLU A 206 4.14 -9.31 27.29
CA GLU A 206 2.76 -8.83 27.51
C GLU A 206 2.02 -8.56 26.20
N LEU A 207 2.73 -8.10 25.16
CA LEU A 207 2.17 -7.88 23.84
C LEU A 207 1.65 -9.18 23.22
N ILE A 208 2.35 -10.31 23.41
CA ILE A 208 1.89 -11.62 22.88
C ILE A 208 0.57 -12.01 23.53
N ASP A 209 0.47 -11.91 24.86
CA ASP A 209 -0.74 -12.27 25.58
C ASP A 209 -1.90 -11.36 25.16
N TYR A 210 -1.65 -10.06 25.07
CA TYR A 210 -2.63 -9.10 24.59
C TYR A 210 -3.07 -9.37 23.15
N ALA A 211 -2.14 -9.74 22.24
CA ALA A 211 -2.47 -10.08 20.85
C ALA A 211 -3.37 -11.32 20.77
N TYR A 212 -3.18 -12.31 21.65
CA TYR A 212 -4.06 -13.48 21.73
C TYR A 212 -5.45 -13.08 22.24
N ASP A 213 -5.52 -12.25 23.29
CA ASP A 213 -6.79 -11.73 23.81
C ASP A 213 -7.55 -10.91 22.74
N VAL A 214 -6.84 -10.15 21.93
CA VAL A 214 -7.40 -9.43 20.77
C VAL A 214 -7.96 -10.41 19.75
N CYS A 215 -7.23 -11.46 19.38
CA CYS A 215 -7.73 -12.48 18.46
C CYS A 215 -9.04 -13.11 18.97
N ASP A 216 -9.07 -13.46 20.27
CA ASP A 216 -10.29 -13.99 20.92
C ASP A 216 -11.42 -12.95 20.91
N ALA A 217 -11.14 -11.69 21.22
CA ALA A 217 -12.15 -10.63 21.29
C ALA A 217 -12.81 -10.38 19.95
N VAL A 218 -12.05 -10.32 18.85
CA VAL A 218 -12.57 -10.12 17.49
C VAL A 218 -13.11 -11.41 16.85
N GLY A 219 -12.95 -12.54 17.53
CA GLY A 219 -13.56 -13.83 17.15
C GLY A 219 -12.76 -14.63 16.12
N ILE A 220 -11.44 -14.50 16.11
CA ILE A 220 -10.55 -15.30 15.25
C ILE A 220 -10.44 -16.71 15.79
N LYS A 221 -10.83 -17.69 14.98
CA LYS A 221 -10.67 -19.12 15.27
C LYS A 221 -9.70 -19.82 14.35
N TYR A 222 -9.62 -19.36 13.10
CA TYR A 222 -8.81 -20.01 12.06
C TYR A 222 -8.03 -19.00 11.23
N GLY A 223 -6.85 -19.41 10.78
CA GLY A 223 -6.05 -18.70 9.79
C GLY A 223 -5.09 -17.65 10.36
N PRO A 224 -4.41 -16.93 9.47
CA PRO A 224 -3.40 -15.96 9.81
C PRO A 224 -4.02 -14.63 10.24
N VAL A 225 -3.30 -13.91 11.08
CA VAL A 225 -3.58 -12.53 11.46
C VAL A 225 -2.29 -11.72 11.43
N HIS A 226 -2.30 -10.65 10.67
CA HIS A 226 -1.31 -9.58 10.73
C HIS A 226 -1.85 -8.49 11.64
N GLY A 227 -1.31 -8.39 12.86
CA GLY A 227 -1.75 -7.42 13.87
C GLY A 227 -0.72 -6.31 14.05
N GLU A 228 -1.17 -5.07 14.06
CA GLU A 228 -0.38 -3.87 14.34
C GLU A 228 -0.73 -3.32 15.73
N PHE A 229 0.29 -3.07 16.54
CA PHE A 229 0.14 -2.69 17.93
C PHE A 229 1.08 -1.53 18.28
N MET A 230 0.71 -0.79 19.33
CA MET A 230 1.62 0.14 20.01
C MET A 230 1.90 -0.36 21.42
N ILE A 231 3.11 -0.10 21.92
CA ILE A 231 3.47 -0.22 23.33
C ILE A 231 3.85 1.17 23.83
N ASP A 232 3.12 1.66 24.83
CA ASP A 232 3.44 2.88 25.57
C ASP A 232 3.63 2.57 27.07
N ASP A 233 3.66 3.58 27.93
CA ASP A 233 3.79 3.46 29.37
C ASP A 233 2.62 2.72 30.06
N LYS A 234 1.49 2.56 29.38
CA LYS A 234 0.30 1.83 29.85
C LYS A 234 0.25 0.38 29.33
N GLY A 235 1.26 -0.06 28.59
CA GLY A 235 1.35 -1.39 27.98
C GLY A 235 0.85 -1.45 26.53
N PRO A 236 0.58 -2.66 26.02
CA PRO A 236 0.18 -2.85 24.62
C PRO A 236 -1.24 -2.35 24.32
N VAL A 237 -1.44 -1.84 23.11
CA VAL A 237 -2.75 -1.48 22.57
C VAL A 237 -2.80 -1.78 21.06
N LEU A 238 -3.93 -2.28 20.59
CA LEU A 238 -4.16 -2.58 19.18
C LEU A 238 -4.26 -1.29 18.35
N ILE A 239 -3.62 -1.28 17.17
CA ILE A 239 -3.91 -0.33 16.08
C ILE A 239 -4.93 -0.93 15.12
N GLU A 240 -4.62 -2.09 14.55
CA GLU A 240 -5.53 -2.88 13.71
C GLU A 240 -5.09 -4.34 13.58
N VAL A 241 -6.04 -5.21 13.27
CA VAL A 241 -5.77 -6.57 12.79
C VAL A 241 -6.27 -6.74 11.37
N ASN A 242 -5.50 -7.46 10.57
CA ASN A 242 -5.87 -7.91 9.24
C ASN A 242 -5.87 -9.44 9.24
N CYS A 243 -7.03 -10.05 8.94
CA CYS A 243 -7.21 -11.51 8.96
C CYS A 243 -6.64 -12.17 7.70
N SER A 244 -5.39 -11.86 7.40
CA SER A 244 -4.61 -12.39 6.29
C SER A 244 -3.14 -12.42 6.66
N VAL A 245 -2.32 -13.08 5.86
CA VAL A 245 -0.87 -13.01 5.99
C VAL A 245 -0.38 -11.57 5.83
N MET A 246 0.78 -11.27 6.40
CA MET A 246 1.45 -9.97 6.25
C MET A 246 1.59 -9.63 4.77
N GLY A 247 1.19 -8.41 4.40
CA GLY A 247 1.24 -7.91 3.02
C GLY A 247 2.65 -7.58 2.54
N GLY A 248 2.77 -7.39 1.23
CA GLY A 248 4.03 -7.07 0.54
C GLY A 248 4.69 -8.29 -0.10
N HIS A 249 5.66 -8.02 -0.96
CA HIS A 249 6.49 -9.09 -1.53
C HIS A 249 7.55 -9.48 -0.50
N ILE A 250 7.36 -10.63 0.15
CA ILE A 250 8.32 -11.18 1.09
C ILE A 250 8.70 -12.57 0.63
N ASP A 251 10.00 -12.75 0.38
CA ASP A 251 10.53 -14.03 -0.06
C ASP A 251 10.36 -15.13 1.01
N SER A 252 9.86 -16.29 0.61
CA SER A 252 9.64 -17.42 1.52
C SER A 252 10.94 -17.90 2.17
N GLU A 253 12.05 -17.88 1.45
CA GLU A 253 13.36 -18.27 1.96
C GLU A 253 13.86 -17.33 3.07
N PHE A 254 13.52 -16.04 2.98
CA PHE A 254 13.80 -15.06 4.04
C PHE A 254 13.09 -15.45 5.34
N PHE A 255 11.78 -15.73 5.27
CA PHE A 255 11.02 -16.15 6.45
C PHE A 255 11.53 -17.48 7.03
N GLU A 256 11.88 -18.45 6.20
CA GLU A 256 12.46 -19.71 6.67
C GLU A 256 13.78 -19.50 7.42
N LYS A 257 14.61 -18.56 6.96
CA LYS A 257 15.87 -18.20 7.64
C LYS A 257 15.62 -17.47 8.97
N VAL A 258 14.61 -16.61 9.05
CA VAL A 258 14.31 -15.82 10.23
C VAL A 258 13.50 -16.61 11.25
N SER A 259 12.32 -17.08 10.90
CA SER A 259 11.37 -17.75 11.81
C SER A 259 11.39 -19.28 11.71
N GLY A 260 11.89 -19.82 10.63
CA GLY A 260 11.91 -21.26 10.37
C GLY A 260 10.67 -21.79 9.66
N GLN A 261 9.73 -20.94 9.33
CA GLN A 261 8.53 -21.28 8.61
C GLN A 261 7.88 -20.01 8.06
N HIS A 262 7.46 -20.04 6.82
CA HIS A 262 6.63 -18.96 6.28
C HIS A 262 5.25 -18.95 6.97
N GLU A 263 4.64 -17.78 7.11
CA GLU A 263 3.34 -17.61 7.74
C GLU A 263 2.23 -18.36 6.99
N THR A 264 2.31 -18.39 5.65
CA THR A 264 1.41 -19.16 4.80
C THR A 264 1.46 -20.65 5.10
N ASP A 265 2.67 -21.22 5.34
CA ASP A 265 2.81 -22.62 5.70
C ASP A 265 2.17 -22.93 7.06
N SER A 266 2.38 -22.05 8.05
CA SER A 266 1.71 -22.15 9.35
C SER A 266 0.19 -22.10 9.21
N SER A 267 -0.31 -21.23 8.33
CA SER A 267 -1.73 -21.12 8.02
C SER A 267 -2.27 -22.41 7.40
N LEU A 268 -1.61 -22.94 6.38
CA LEU A 268 -2.00 -24.22 5.77
C LEU A 268 -1.94 -25.39 6.77
N GLU A 269 -0.93 -25.43 7.65
CA GLU A 269 -0.85 -26.44 8.72
C GLU A 269 -2.04 -26.35 9.68
N SER A 270 -2.51 -25.14 10.02
CA SER A 270 -3.65 -24.95 10.93
C SER A 270 -4.94 -25.56 10.41
N TYR A 271 -5.13 -25.59 9.10
CA TYR A 271 -6.31 -26.21 8.46
C TYR A 271 -6.13 -27.67 8.08
N LEU A 272 -4.95 -28.02 7.54
CA LEU A 272 -4.74 -29.31 6.88
C LEU A 272 -3.93 -30.31 7.72
N LYS A 273 -3.15 -29.83 8.70
CA LYS A 273 -2.23 -30.63 9.53
C LYS A 273 -2.27 -30.15 10.98
N THR A 274 -3.45 -30.10 11.56
CA THR A 274 -3.72 -29.56 12.90
C THR A 274 -2.78 -30.10 13.98
N GLU A 275 -2.47 -31.40 13.97
CA GLU A 275 -1.53 -32.00 14.95
C GLU A 275 -0.13 -31.38 14.87
N LEU A 276 0.34 -31.08 13.66
CA LEU A 276 1.64 -30.44 13.45
C LEU A 276 1.63 -28.99 13.94
N PHE A 277 0.57 -28.25 13.62
CA PHE A 277 0.34 -26.90 14.14
C PHE A 277 0.35 -26.90 15.67
N LEU A 278 -0.43 -27.76 16.32
CA LEU A 278 -0.51 -27.86 17.78
C LEU A 278 0.83 -28.21 18.41
N LYS A 279 1.60 -29.12 17.80
CA LYS A 279 2.96 -29.42 18.26
C LYS A 279 3.88 -28.19 18.20
N ARG A 280 3.80 -27.40 17.13
CA ARG A 280 4.58 -26.15 17.01
C ARG A 280 4.14 -25.09 18.01
N ARG A 281 2.82 -24.98 18.27
CA ARG A 281 2.27 -24.07 19.25
C ARG A 281 2.80 -24.31 20.68
N MET A 282 3.11 -25.54 21.03
CA MET A 282 3.68 -25.90 22.35
C MET A 282 5.12 -25.40 22.54
N SER A 283 5.79 -24.96 21.48
CA SER A 283 7.14 -24.41 21.58
C SER A 283 7.05 -22.91 21.87
N PRO A 284 7.93 -22.38 22.75
CA PRO A 284 7.97 -20.95 23.00
C PRO A 284 8.36 -20.18 21.71
N TYR A 285 7.91 -18.92 21.61
CA TYR A 285 8.34 -18.04 20.54
C TYR A 285 9.87 -17.93 20.51
N ARG A 286 10.46 -18.20 19.35
CA ARG A 286 11.89 -18.11 19.13
C ARG A 286 12.19 -18.05 17.64
N LEU A 287 12.99 -17.09 17.23
CA LEU A 287 13.48 -16.99 15.86
C LEU A 287 14.78 -17.78 15.66
N LYS A 288 15.07 -18.15 14.42
CA LYS A 288 16.30 -18.83 14.02
C LYS A 288 17.44 -17.84 13.76
N SER A 289 17.11 -16.66 13.30
CA SER A 289 18.05 -15.56 13.04
C SER A 289 17.36 -14.21 13.15
N TYR A 290 18.15 -13.17 13.31
CA TYR A 290 17.67 -11.79 13.21
C TYR A 290 17.39 -11.46 11.76
N GLY A 291 16.29 -10.77 11.50
CA GLY A 291 15.87 -10.31 10.18
C GLY A 291 15.50 -8.85 10.18
N ALA A 292 15.64 -8.18 9.07
CA ALA A 292 15.17 -6.81 8.89
C ALA A 292 14.77 -6.53 7.46
N PHE A 293 13.79 -5.63 7.31
CA PHE A 293 13.46 -4.95 6.06
C PHE A 293 13.96 -3.52 6.18
N LYS A 294 14.90 -3.11 5.34
CA LYS A 294 15.39 -1.72 5.31
C LYS A 294 14.90 -1.06 4.03
N ARG A 295 14.04 -0.04 4.18
CA ARG A 295 13.59 0.78 3.06
C ARG A 295 14.61 1.86 2.76
N PHE A 296 14.76 2.22 1.48
CA PHE A 296 15.62 3.33 1.08
C PHE A 296 14.84 4.63 1.15
N ILE A 297 15.40 5.57 1.93
CA ILE A 297 14.81 6.89 2.17
C ILE A 297 15.52 7.92 1.30
N VAL A 298 14.77 8.56 0.43
CA VAL A 298 15.21 9.66 -0.43
C VAL A 298 14.72 10.96 0.21
N PRO A 299 15.62 11.83 0.71
CA PRO A 299 15.23 13.02 1.46
C PRO A 299 14.65 14.15 0.59
N LYS A 300 14.91 14.14 -0.69
CA LYS A 300 14.40 15.08 -1.70
C LYS A 300 14.40 14.41 -3.08
N ASP A 301 13.69 14.99 -4.03
CA ASP A 301 13.72 14.53 -5.42
C ASP A 301 15.14 14.62 -5.98
N ILE A 302 15.62 13.52 -6.55
CA ILE A 302 16.98 13.41 -7.08
C ILE A 302 17.03 12.63 -8.40
N LEU A 303 17.97 13.00 -9.27
CA LEU A 303 18.39 12.18 -10.41
C LEU A 303 19.70 11.49 -10.06
N ALA A 304 19.66 10.20 -9.82
CA ALA A 304 20.85 9.41 -9.55
C ALA A 304 21.44 8.88 -10.87
N LYS A 305 22.71 9.15 -11.14
CA LYS A 305 23.42 8.65 -12.34
C LYS A 305 23.73 7.17 -12.28
N SER A 306 23.67 6.58 -11.09
CA SER A 306 23.82 5.14 -10.89
C SER A 306 23.07 4.71 -9.64
N ALA A 307 22.69 3.46 -9.56
CA ALA A 307 22.14 2.86 -8.34
C ALA A 307 23.26 2.06 -7.61
N PRO A 308 24.22 2.73 -6.95
CA PRO A 308 25.35 2.04 -6.31
C PRO A 308 24.90 1.09 -5.20
N ILE A 309 23.70 1.31 -4.64
CA ILE A 309 23.04 0.46 -3.65
C ILE A 309 22.95 -0.99 -4.17
N ASN A 310 22.62 -1.20 -5.45
CA ASN A 310 22.56 -2.53 -6.06
C ASN A 310 23.91 -3.25 -6.07
N LYS A 311 25.01 -2.50 -6.14
CA LYS A 311 26.37 -3.06 -6.12
C LYS A 311 26.90 -3.21 -4.69
N ILE A 312 26.34 -2.46 -3.75
CA ILE A 312 26.77 -2.43 -2.34
C ILE A 312 26.01 -3.47 -1.53
N CYS A 313 24.68 -3.54 -1.64
CA CYS A 313 23.88 -4.46 -0.84
C CYS A 313 24.31 -5.92 -0.92
N PRO A 314 24.63 -6.50 -2.10
CA PRO A 314 25.07 -7.88 -2.18
C PRO A 314 26.42 -8.16 -1.48
N LYS A 315 27.16 -7.11 -1.08
CA LYS A 315 28.42 -7.27 -0.35
C LYS A 315 28.25 -7.24 1.18
N LEU A 316 27.06 -6.95 1.67
CA LEU A 316 26.76 -6.98 3.09
C LEU A 316 26.71 -8.42 3.61
N LYS A 317 27.16 -8.60 4.85
CA LYS A 317 27.17 -9.94 5.47
C LYS A 317 25.79 -10.45 5.80
N SER A 318 24.84 -9.57 6.01
CA SER A 318 23.44 -9.88 6.28
C SER A 318 22.55 -9.85 5.04
N PHE A 319 23.08 -9.57 3.86
CA PHE A 319 22.29 -9.46 2.64
C PHE A 319 21.52 -10.77 2.36
N HIS A 320 20.25 -10.61 2.05
CA HIS A 320 19.40 -11.67 1.53
C HIS A 320 18.90 -11.34 0.13
N GLU A 321 18.13 -10.29 -0.01
CA GLU A 321 17.53 -9.87 -1.28
C GLU A 321 17.36 -8.36 -1.32
N ILE A 322 17.31 -7.80 -2.51
CA ILE A 322 16.97 -6.40 -2.75
C ILE A 322 15.83 -6.30 -3.76
N VAL A 323 14.80 -5.56 -3.40
CA VAL A 323 13.63 -5.33 -4.24
C VAL A 323 13.57 -3.85 -4.59
N PHE A 324 13.70 -3.56 -5.88
CA PHE A 324 13.44 -2.23 -6.43
C PHE A 324 12.32 -2.31 -7.46
N GLU A 325 11.47 -1.30 -7.42
CA GLU A 325 10.42 -1.12 -8.43
C GLU A 325 11.06 -0.70 -9.70
N ASP A 326 11.79 -0.97 -10.48
CA ASP A 326 12.46 -0.50 -11.69
C ASP A 326 13.95 -0.18 -11.53
N LEU A 327 14.75 -1.21 -11.72
CA LEU A 327 16.16 -1.06 -11.99
C LEU A 327 16.36 -0.62 -13.45
N ILE A 328 16.54 0.68 -13.66
CA ILE A 328 17.15 1.17 -14.89
C ILE A 328 18.65 1.23 -14.64
N GLU A 329 19.46 0.62 -15.49
CA GLU A 329 20.92 0.60 -15.37
C GLU A 329 21.56 1.99 -15.55
N GLU A 330 20.85 2.93 -16.16
CA GLU A 330 21.23 4.31 -16.41
C GLU A 330 20.39 5.28 -15.59
N GLU A 331 20.76 6.55 -15.54
CA GLU A 331 20.17 7.65 -14.77
C GLU A 331 18.69 7.45 -14.35
N LYS A 332 18.43 7.38 -13.02
CA LYS A 332 17.10 7.17 -12.46
C LYS A 332 16.67 8.34 -11.58
N PHE A 333 15.45 8.80 -11.80
CA PHE A 333 14.83 9.77 -10.91
C PHE A 333 14.21 9.05 -9.71
N TYR A 334 14.55 9.52 -8.51
CA TYR A 334 13.93 9.09 -7.26
C TYR A 334 13.18 10.26 -6.66
N MET A 335 11.91 10.04 -6.38
CA MET A 335 11.10 11.01 -5.64
C MET A 335 11.47 11.01 -4.17
N LYS A 336 11.23 12.14 -3.51
CA LYS A 336 11.27 12.23 -2.06
C LYS A 336 10.38 11.15 -1.44
N THR A 337 10.92 10.44 -0.44
CA THR A 337 10.14 9.46 0.30
C THR A 337 9.23 10.16 1.30
N GLU A 338 7.92 10.01 1.11
CA GLU A 338 6.87 10.56 1.96
C GLU A 338 6.05 9.45 2.64
N ASN A 339 6.00 8.27 2.03
CA ASN A 339 5.28 7.11 2.51
C ASN A 339 5.89 5.81 1.94
N VAL A 340 5.22 4.69 2.13
CA VAL A 340 5.66 3.38 1.64
C VAL A 340 5.71 3.33 0.11
N ASP A 341 4.75 3.97 -0.57
CA ASP A 341 4.63 3.94 -2.03
C ASP A 341 5.69 4.79 -2.73
N THR A 342 6.18 5.83 -2.06
CA THR A 342 7.25 6.70 -2.57
C THR A 342 8.65 6.22 -2.20
N SER A 343 8.76 5.07 -1.50
CA SER A 343 10.05 4.42 -1.26
C SER A 343 10.61 3.85 -2.57
N CYS A 344 11.87 4.12 -2.86
CA CYS A 344 12.50 3.65 -4.09
C CYS A 344 12.89 2.17 -4.07
N GLY A 345 12.66 1.46 -2.96
CA GLY A 345 12.95 0.05 -2.81
C GLY A 345 13.28 -0.35 -1.38
N LEU A 346 13.48 -1.63 -1.19
CA LEU A 346 13.83 -2.19 0.11
C LEU A 346 14.86 -3.32 -0.03
N VAL A 347 15.63 -3.56 1.03
CA VAL A 347 16.54 -4.69 1.14
C VAL A 347 16.14 -5.56 2.33
N PHE A 348 16.14 -6.86 2.09
CA PHE A 348 15.99 -7.89 3.10
C PHE A 348 17.35 -8.29 3.65
N LEU A 349 17.50 -8.24 4.96
CA LEU A 349 18.73 -8.54 5.66
C LEU A 349 18.47 -9.63 6.71
N THR A 350 19.33 -10.64 6.78
CA THR A 350 19.24 -11.66 7.83
C THR A 350 20.62 -12.14 8.29
N HIS A 351 20.81 -12.32 9.59
CA HIS A 351 22.04 -12.84 10.15
C HIS A 351 21.82 -13.44 11.55
N LYS A 352 22.61 -14.46 11.91
CA LYS A 352 22.55 -15.09 13.24
C LYS A 352 23.06 -14.20 14.38
N LYS A 353 23.85 -13.17 14.06
CA LYS A 353 24.37 -12.21 15.02
C LYS A 353 23.70 -10.86 14.81
N GLU A 354 22.98 -10.37 15.79
CA GLU A 354 22.31 -9.08 15.75
C GLU A 354 23.26 -7.94 15.42
N SER A 355 24.47 -7.95 16.01
CA SER A 355 25.47 -6.92 15.76
C SER A 355 25.89 -6.78 14.30
N VAL A 356 25.88 -7.87 13.54
CA VAL A 356 26.17 -7.83 12.08
C VAL A 356 25.03 -7.16 11.35
N LEU A 357 23.79 -7.57 11.63
CA LEU A 357 22.60 -6.97 11.04
C LEU A 357 22.54 -5.45 11.30
N ARG A 358 22.66 -5.06 12.56
CA ARG A 358 22.64 -3.63 12.95
C ARG A 358 23.78 -2.80 12.34
N ASN A 359 24.98 -3.39 12.19
CA ASN A 359 26.09 -2.70 11.53
C ASN A 359 25.83 -2.50 10.04
N ASP A 360 25.27 -3.49 9.36
CA ASP A 360 24.92 -3.39 7.95
C ASP A 360 23.79 -2.36 7.72
N ILE A 361 22.76 -2.32 8.60
CA ILE A 361 21.72 -1.28 8.56
C ILE A 361 22.32 0.12 8.75
N LYS A 362 23.22 0.31 9.74
CA LYS A 362 23.90 1.59 9.97
C LYS A 362 24.74 2.02 8.77
N PHE A 363 25.41 1.04 8.14
CA PHE A 363 26.19 1.28 6.94
C PHE A 363 25.29 1.73 5.78
N LEU A 364 24.15 1.06 5.55
CA LEU A 364 23.19 1.45 4.51
C LEU A 364 22.63 2.85 4.74
N ARG A 365 22.28 3.22 5.98
CA ARG A 365 21.86 4.59 6.31
C ARG A 365 22.95 5.64 5.99
N SER A 366 24.23 5.28 6.18
CA SER A 366 25.34 6.14 5.81
C SER A 366 25.47 6.27 4.28
N VAL A 367 25.29 5.18 3.58
CA VAL A 367 25.33 5.14 2.10
C VAL A 367 24.18 5.97 1.53
N GLU A 368 22.96 5.83 2.04
CA GLU A 368 21.80 6.64 1.66
C GLU A 368 22.10 8.13 1.72
N ARG A 369 22.60 8.59 2.88
CA ARG A 369 22.89 10.02 3.09
C ARG A 369 23.95 10.56 2.15
N ASN A 370 24.94 9.76 1.80
CA ASN A 370 26.12 10.22 1.05
C ASN A 370 26.01 9.98 -0.46
N LEU A 371 25.34 8.93 -0.91
CA LEU A 371 25.31 8.55 -2.32
C LEU A 371 24.05 9.03 -3.03
N VAL A 372 22.93 9.06 -2.32
CA VAL A 372 21.68 9.58 -2.86
C VAL A 372 21.72 11.11 -2.92
N LEU A 373 22.53 11.74 -2.06
CA LEU A 373 22.65 13.21 -1.97
C LEU A 373 23.77 13.79 -2.83
N SER A 374 24.61 12.98 -3.47
CA SER A 374 25.84 13.48 -4.12
C SER A 374 25.63 14.27 -5.41
N GLU A 375 24.42 14.27 -5.97
CA GLU A 375 24.09 15.10 -7.14
C GLU A 375 22.75 15.78 -6.95
N GLU A 376 22.81 17.01 -6.46
CA GLU A 376 21.68 17.93 -6.49
C GLU A 376 21.27 18.17 -7.94
N LEU A 377 20.02 17.92 -8.26
CA LEU A 377 19.42 18.52 -9.42
C LEU A 377 19.22 20.01 -9.14
N ASP A 378 20.10 20.80 -9.70
CA ASP A 378 19.78 22.20 -9.96
C ASP A 378 18.62 22.22 -10.95
N ASN A 379 17.42 22.38 -10.42
CA ASN A 379 16.15 22.60 -11.08
C ASN A 379 15.41 21.41 -11.72
N HIS A 380 14.12 21.37 -11.49
CA HIS A 380 13.07 20.69 -12.26
C HIS A 380 13.30 20.75 -13.80
N ASN A 381 13.93 21.80 -14.28
CA ASN A 381 14.23 22.01 -15.71
C ASN A 381 15.24 21.02 -16.31
N LYS A 382 16.17 20.47 -15.53
CA LYS A 382 17.13 19.47 -16.04
C LYS A 382 16.54 18.05 -16.09
N PHE A 383 15.60 17.74 -15.20
CA PHE A 383 14.88 16.46 -15.24
C PHE A 383 14.03 16.34 -16.51
N ASN A 384 13.39 17.44 -16.94
CA ASN A 384 12.66 17.47 -18.20
C ASN A 384 13.55 17.12 -19.41
N ASN A 385 14.88 17.28 -19.29
CA ASN A 385 15.79 17.24 -20.44
C ASN A 385 16.48 15.90 -20.71
N SER A 386 16.41 14.84 -19.92
CA SER A 386 17.12 13.61 -20.29
C SER A 386 16.28 12.32 -20.25
N VAL A 387 15.80 11.90 -19.10
CA VAL A 387 15.13 10.58 -18.97
C VAL A 387 13.65 10.64 -19.32
N MET A 388 12.94 11.69 -18.85
CA MET A 388 11.51 11.84 -19.15
C MET A 388 11.29 12.12 -20.63
N ILE A 389 12.14 12.98 -21.22
CA ILE A 389 12.08 13.26 -22.67
C ILE A 389 12.35 12.01 -23.47
N LYS A 390 13.38 11.21 -23.14
CA LYS A 390 13.63 9.93 -23.84
C LYS A 390 12.46 8.97 -23.72
N LYS A 391 11.85 8.82 -22.52
CA LYS A 391 10.68 7.97 -22.32
C LYS A 391 9.46 8.51 -23.06
N LEU A 392 9.24 9.82 -23.00
CA LEU A 392 8.16 10.48 -23.71
C LEU A 392 8.36 10.38 -25.22
N GLN A 393 9.58 10.57 -25.73
CA GLN A 393 9.89 10.39 -27.15
C GLN A 393 9.63 8.95 -27.60
N LEU A 394 10.04 7.94 -26.82
CA LEU A 394 9.72 6.54 -27.13
C LEU A 394 8.20 6.28 -27.18
N LEU A 395 7.43 6.94 -26.31
CA LEU A 395 5.98 6.85 -26.32
C LEU A 395 5.40 7.53 -27.57
N ILE A 396 5.91 8.72 -27.92
CA ILE A 396 5.50 9.46 -29.11
C ILE A 396 5.82 8.62 -30.36
N ASP A 397 7.03 8.09 -30.48
CA ASP A 397 7.45 7.24 -31.61
C ASP A 397 6.56 5.98 -31.71
N ALA A 398 6.22 5.37 -30.60
CA ALA A 398 5.31 4.23 -30.55
C ALA A 398 3.86 4.62 -30.91
N ALA A 399 3.44 5.84 -30.57
CA ALA A 399 2.10 6.35 -30.84
C ALA A 399 1.91 6.89 -32.26
N GLN A 400 2.97 7.38 -32.90
CA GLN A 400 2.94 7.92 -34.28
C GLN A 400 2.39 6.93 -35.32
N LYS A 401 2.53 5.62 -35.07
CA LYS A 401 1.93 4.57 -35.92
C LYS A 401 0.39 4.62 -35.99
N TYR A 402 -0.24 5.30 -35.02
CA TYR A 402 -1.70 5.47 -34.97
C TYR A 402 -2.21 6.69 -35.74
N GLY A 403 -1.31 7.60 -36.16
CA GLY A 403 -1.63 8.76 -36.98
C GLY A 403 -1.24 10.10 -36.36
N LYS A 404 -2.08 11.13 -36.52
CA LYS A 404 -1.85 12.48 -36.03
C LYS A 404 -2.13 12.56 -34.54
N GLY A 405 -1.15 13.01 -33.76
CA GLY A 405 -1.25 13.11 -32.29
C GLY A 405 -1.10 14.51 -31.74
N ILE A 406 -1.47 14.66 -30.48
CA ILE A 406 -1.27 15.86 -29.68
C ILE A 406 -0.73 15.50 -28.30
N LEU A 407 0.23 16.26 -27.81
CA LEU A 407 0.76 16.17 -26.47
C LEU A 407 0.18 17.29 -25.59
N ILE A 408 -0.52 16.91 -24.53
CA ILE A 408 -0.98 17.85 -23.51
C ILE A 408 0.01 17.82 -22.35
N THR A 409 0.57 18.96 -22.04
CA THR A 409 1.62 19.09 -21.03
C THR A 409 1.46 20.41 -20.26
N ASP A 410 1.95 20.45 -19.05
CA ASP A 410 2.02 21.67 -18.22
C ASP A 410 3.28 22.51 -18.47
N GLN A 411 4.22 21.98 -19.27
CA GLN A 411 5.46 22.68 -19.61
C GLN A 411 5.82 22.38 -21.06
N THR A 412 6.30 23.38 -21.78
CA THR A 412 6.86 23.17 -23.12
C THR A 412 8.08 22.25 -23.05
N ILE A 413 8.01 21.14 -23.75
CA ILE A 413 9.09 20.17 -23.83
C ILE A 413 9.81 20.37 -25.13
N TYR A 414 11.10 20.72 -25.07
CA TYR A 414 11.96 20.86 -26.25
C TYR A 414 12.43 19.48 -26.67
N ASP A 415 12.74 19.32 -27.96
CA ASP A 415 13.28 18.10 -28.57
C ASP A 415 12.31 16.91 -28.68
N VAL A 416 11.01 17.15 -28.76
CA VAL A 416 10.03 16.13 -29.13
C VAL A 416 9.24 16.52 -30.37
N ASP A 417 9.07 15.58 -31.29
CA ASP A 417 8.41 15.80 -32.59
C ASP A 417 6.90 15.50 -32.50
N ILE A 418 6.17 16.35 -31.78
CA ILE A 418 4.71 16.29 -31.69
C ILE A 418 4.14 17.68 -31.42
N PHE A 419 2.93 17.94 -31.91
CA PHE A 419 2.21 19.17 -31.56
C PHE A 419 1.90 19.20 -30.07
N GLN A 420 2.35 20.25 -29.39
CA GLN A 420 2.18 20.42 -27.95
C GLN A 420 1.21 21.54 -27.62
N ILE A 421 0.42 21.35 -26.56
CA ILE A 421 -0.47 22.35 -26.03
C ILE A 421 -0.40 22.39 -24.51
N GLY A 422 -0.45 23.59 -23.94
CA GLY A 422 -0.58 23.79 -22.52
C GLY A 422 -1.93 23.27 -21.99
N ILE A 423 -1.94 22.76 -20.76
CA ILE A 423 -3.17 22.23 -20.18
C ILE A 423 -4.26 23.30 -20.04
N GLU A 424 -3.86 24.56 -19.86
CA GLU A 424 -4.79 25.69 -19.76
C GLU A 424 -5.42 26.08 -21.10
N ASP A 425 -4.73 25.76 -22.19
CA ASP A 425 -5.12 26.10 -23.57
C ASP A 425 -5.92 24.96 -24.27
N VAL A 426 -6.21 23.88 -23.56
CA VAL A 426 -6.95 22.72 -24.12
C VAL A 426 -8.33 23.13 -24.67
N SER A 427 -8.91 24.26 -24.19
CA SER A 427 -10.16 24.81 -24.73
C SER A 427 -10.08 25.30 -26.15
N ASP A 428 -8.90 25.65 -26.61
CA ASP A 428 -8.68 26.37 -27.86
C ASP A 428 -8.18 25.44 -28.98
N VAL A 429 -8.18 24.12 -28.71
CA VAL A 429 -7.80 23.11 -29.70
C VAL A 429 -8.88 22.95 -30.74
N GLU A 430 -8.51 23.12 -32.02
CA GLU A 430 -9.36 22.80 -33.14
C GLU A 430 -8.84 21.56 -33.89
N GLY A 431 -9.74 20.67 -34.25
CA GLY A 431 -9.48 19.51 -35.10
C GLY A 431 -9.62 18.16 -34.40
N GLU A 432 -9.52 17.10 -35.15
CA GLU A 432 -9.55 15.71 -34.69
C GLU A 432 -8.16 15.08 -34.72
N PHE A 433 -7.86 14.31 -33.71
CA PHE A 433 -6.58 13.61 -33.54
C PHE A 433 -6.79 12.11 -33.46
N ASP A 434 -5.80 11.36 -33.89
CA ASP A 434 -5.76 9.91 -33.82
C ASP A 434 -5.37 9.43 -32.43
N TYR A 435 -4.57 10.24 -31.71
CA TYR A 435 -4.20 9.98 -30.33
C TYR A 435 -3.88 11.27 -29.55
N VAL A 436 -4.05 11.16 -28.24
CA VAL A 436 -3.68 12.19 -27.26
C VAL A 436 -2.74 11.57 -26.22
N ILE A 437 -1.64 12.23 -25.95
CA ILE A 437 -0.73 11.91 -24.83
C ILE A 437 -0.91 12.97 -23.76
N ILE A 438 -1.18 12.53 -22.50
CA ILE A 438 -1.35 13.43 -21.35
C ILE A 438 -0.12 13.30 -20.47
N ASN A 439 0.77 14.29 -20.47
CA ASN A 439 1.98 14.33 -19.65
C ASN A 439 1.99 15.55 -18.74
N LEU A 440 1.59 15.35 -17.48
CA LEU A 440 1.46 16.39 -16.47
C LEU A 440 2.34 16.09 -15.26
N ASN A 441 2.87 17.12 -14.61
CA ASN A 441 3.67 16.97 -13.40
C ASN A 441 2.78 16.92 -12.13
N ARG A 442 3.42 16.53 -11.01
CA ARG A 442 2.77 16.38 -9.71
C ARG A 442 2.06 17.64 -9.25
N SER A 443 2.69 18.81 -9.39
CA SER A 443 2.16 20.05 -8.85
C SER A 443 0.86 20.51 -9.53
N ILE A 444 0.68 20.15 -10.78
CA ILE A 444 -0.54 20.42 -11.54
C ILE A 444 -1.63 19.41 -11.14
N ILE A 445 -1.29 18.14 -11.06
CA ILE A 445 -2.25 17.07 -10.72
C ILE A 445 -2.83 17.28 -9.30
N GLU A 446 -1.99 17.64 -8.33
CA GLU A 446 -2.40 17.85 -6.94
C GLU A 446 -3.20 19.13 -6.71
N LYS A 447 -2.96 20.17 -7.52
CA LYS A 447 -3.62 21.48 -7.36
C LYS A 447 -4.89 21.65 -8.17
N SER A 448 -5.21 20.72 -9.05
CA SER A 448 -6.21 20.95 -10.07
C SER A 448 -7.23 19.85 -10.20
N ASP A 449 -8.39 20.27 -10.66
CA ASP A 449 -9.51 19.46 -11.08
C ASP A 449 -9.29 18.74 -12.44
N TYR A 450 -8.06 18.68 -12.95
CA TYR A 450 -7.76 18.28 -14.34
C TYR A 450 -8.04 16.81 -14.66
N PHE A 451 -8.06 15.90 -13.68
CA PHE A 451 -8.49 14.52 -13.91
C PHE A 451 -9.96 14.30 -13.53
N LYS A 452 -10.78 15.38 -13.51
CA LYS A 452 -12.22 15.23 -13.44
C LYS A 452 -12.78 14.67 -14.73
N VAL A 453 -13.95 14.06 -14.62
CA VAL A 453 -14.72 13.50 -15.75
C VAL A 453 -14.85 14.50 -16.91
N ASP A 454 -15.15 15.77 -16.60
CA ASP A 454 -15.34 16.83 -17.58
C ASP A 454 -14.09 17.12 -18.42
N PHE A 455 -12.91 17.05 -17.81
CA PHE A 455 -11.65 17.21 -18.52
C PHE A 455 -11.41 16.06 -19.49
N ILE A 456 -11.58 14.82 -19.04
CA ILE A 456 -11.42 13.64 -19.94
C ILE A 456 -12.48 13.65 -21.03
N LEU A 457 -13.73 14.00 -20.74
CA LEU A 457 -14.79 14.14 -21.75
C LEU A 457 -14.42 15.18 -22.80
N LYS A 458 -13.84 16.31 -22.38
CA LYS A 458 -13.38 17.34 -23.30
C LYS A 458 -12.23 16.82 -24.19
N LEU A 459 -11.27 16.11 -23.63
CA LEU A 459 -10.20 15.47 -24.42
C LEU A 459 -10.76 14.48 -25.44
N LEU A 460 -11.78 13.72 -25.04
CA LEU A 460 -12.45 12.78 -25.92
C LEU A 460 -13.13 13.46 -27.11
N SER A 461 -13.55 14.70 -26.98
CA SER A 461 -14.15 15.44 -28.10
C SER A 461 -13.16 15.74 -29.23
N TYR A 462 -11.84 15.75 -28.94
CA TYR A 462 -10.77 15.96 -29.92
C TYR A 462 -10.23 14.68 -30.52
N ILE A 463 -10.65 13.53 -30.02
CA ILE A 463 -10.19 12.23 -30.52
C ILE A 463 -11.26 11.64 -31.42
N ARG A 464 -10.88 11.23 -32.61
CA ARG A 464 -11.79 10.52 -33.53
C ARG A 464 -12.20 9.15 -32.96
N VAL A 465 -13.30 8.60 -33.45
CA VAL A 465 -13.70 7.21 -33.16
C VAL A 465 -12.58 6.26 -33.61
N GLY A 466 -12.19 5.34 -32.72
CA GLY A 466 -11.04 4.46 -32.92
C GLY A 466 -9.68 5.08 -32.56
N GLY A 467 -9.64 6.32 -32.08
CA GLY A 467 -8.41 6.96 -31.61
C GLY A 467 -8.08 6.61 -30.16
N TYR A 468 -6.90 7.03 -29.69
CA TYR A 468 -6.30 6.56 -28.44
C TYR A 468 -5.97 7.68 -27.46
N ILE A 469 -6.07 7.39 -26.16
CA ILE A 469 -5.50 8.18 -25.08
C ILE A 469 -4.33 7.41 -24.48
N PHE A 470 -3.20 8.10 -24.29
CA PHE A 470 -2.02 7.58 -23.61
C PHE A 470 -1.77 8.41 -22.35
N ILE A 471 -1.74 7.76 -21.20
CA ILE A 471 -1.41 8.40 -19.93
C ILE A 471 -0.13 7.73 -19.40
N PRO A 472 1.04 8.37 -19.52
CA PRO A 472 2.30 7.82 -19.04
C PRO A 472 2.28 7.57 -17.53
N GLU A 473 3.07 6.61 -17.06
CA GLU A 473 3.23 6.33 -15.63
C GLU A 473 3.66 7.56 -14.85
N THR A 474 4.50 8.39 -15.44
CA THR A 474 4.93 9.68 -14.86
C THR A 474 3.78 10.61 -14.51
N THR A 475 2.64 10.47 -15.18
CA THR A 475 1.43 11.25 -14.91
C THR A 475 0.53 10.54 -13.90
N TYR A 476 0.15 9.27 -14.12
CA TYR A 476 -0.86 8.62 -13.29
C TYR A 476 -0.37 8.28 -11.87
N ARG A 477 0.94 8.25 -11.63
CA ARG A 477 1.55 8.04 -10.32
C ARG A 477 1.03 9.00 -9.23
N PHE A 478 0.61 10.19 -9.64
CA PHE A 478 0.12 11.25 -8.75
C PHE A 478 -1.41 11.33 -8.66
N ILE A 479 -2.11 10.44 -9.35
CA ILE A 479 -3.58 10.44 -9.36
C ILE A 479 -4.07 9.52 -8.25
N PRO A 480 -5.06 9.95 -7.42
CA PRO A 480 -5.65 9.09 -6.42
C PRO A 480 -6.12 7.76 -7.00
N GLY A 481 -5.73 6.63 -6.36
CA GLY A 481 -6.00 5.30 -6.89
C GLY A 481 -5.07 4.88 -8.03
N GLN A 482 -4.10 5.70 -8.39
CA GLN A 482 -3.09 5.43 -9.41
C GLN A 482 -3.66 4.81 -10.71
N ARG A 483 -2.97 3.83 -11.28
CA ARG A 483 -3.37 3.15 -12.51
C ARG A 483 -4.81 2.64 -12.47
N LYS A 484 -5.22 1.98 -11.39
CA LYS A 484 -6.56 1.38 -11.27
C LYS A 484 -7.67 2.44 -11.26
N GLY A 485 -7.44 3.57 -10.60
CA GLY A 485 -8.39 4.69 -10.59
C GLY A 485 -8.60 5.27 -11.99
N ILE A 486 -7.53 5.45 -12.76
CA ILE A 486 -7.63 5.92 -14.15
C ILE A 486 -8.35 4.89 -15.03
N GLU A 487 -7.99 3.62 -14.93
CA GLU A 487 -8.65 2.57 -15.71
C GLU A 487 -10.15 2.51 -15.42
N LEU A 488 -10.57 2.66 -14.16
CA LEU A 488 -11.98 2.71 -13.79
C LEU A 488 -12.68 3.95 -14.36
N LEU A 489 -12.03 5.13 -14.29
CA LEU A 489 -12.55 6.35 -14.87
C LEU A 489 -12.75 6.22 -16.38
N LEU A 490 -11.75 5.70 -17.08
CA LEU A 490 -11.81 5.53 -18.53
C LEU A 490 -12.87 4.50 -18.93
N LYS A 491 -13.03 3.42 -18.19
CA LYS A 491 -14.11 2.43 -18.39
C LYS A 491 -15.50 3.03 -18.14
N ALA A 492 -15.65 3.86 -17.10
CA ALA A 492 -16.92 4.55 -16.82
C ALA A 492 -17.31 5.55 -17.92
N LEU A 493 -16.36 5.92 -18.79
CA LEU A 493 -16.56 6.76 -19.97
C LEU A 493 -16.66 5.96 -21.28
N ASP A 494 -16.96 4.67 -21.18
CA ASP A 494 -17.08 3.73 -22.32
C ASP A 494 -15.81 3.62 -23.19
N LEU A 495 -14.63 3.83 -22.57
CA LEU A 495 -13.35 3.64 -23.22
C LEU A 495 -12.84 2.21 -22.99
N ARG A 496 -12.39 1.58 -24.05
CA ARG A 496 -11.76 0.27 -23.99
C ARG A 496 -10.30 0.41 -23.54
N ILE A 497 -9.96 -0.17 -22.41
CA ILE A 497 -8.58 -0.24 -21.93
C ILE A 497 -7.83 -1.28 -22.75
N GLU A 498 -6.72 -0.87 -23.34
CA GLU A 498 -5.83 -1.76 -24.07
C GLU A 498 -4.60 -2.06 -23.23
N VAL A 499 -4.16 -3.31 -23.26
CA VAL A 499 -2.89 -3.70 -22.64
C VAL A 499 -1.77 -3.09 -23.51
N PRO A 500 -0.85 -2.27 -22.95
CA PRO A 500 0.25 -1.74 -23.73
C PRO A 500 1.04 -2.91 -24.34
N PRO A 501 1.42 -2.82 -25.62
CA PRO A 501 2.32 -3.80 -26.21
C PRO A 501 3.60 -3.84 -25.38
N TYR A 502 4.07 -5.04 -25.06
CA TYR A 502 5.29 -5.28 -24.29
C TYR A 502 6.43 -4.36 -24.75
N GLY A 503 6.91 -3.50 -23.84
CA GLY A 503 7.96 -2.53 -24.13
C GLY A 503 8.33 -1.70 -22.90
N PRO A 504 9.39 -0.90 -22.95
CA PRO A 504 9.90 -0.10 -21.83
C PRO A 504 8.96 1.05 -21.41
N ILE A 505 7.78 1.18 -22.04
CA ILE A 505 6.85 2.29 -21.81
C ILE A 505 5.74 1.81 -20.88
N LYS A 506 5.76 2.30 -19.65
CA LYS A 506 4.67 2.08 -18.71
C LYS A 506 3.64 3.20 -18.82
N GLY A 507 2.36 2.84 -18.87
CA GLY A 507 1.28 3.80 -18.98
C GLY A 507 -0.08 3.11 -19.07
N VAL A 508 -1.13 3.91 -19.16
CA VAL A 508 -2.50 3.45 -19.48
C VAL A 508 -2.82 3.88 -20.90
N ILE A 509 -3.29 2.95 -21.71
CA ILE A 509 -3.76 3.19 -23.07
C ILE A 509 -5.25 2.85 -23.10
N ALA A 510 -6.04 3.76 -23.63
CA ALA A 510 -7.47 3.52 -23.85
C ALA A 510 -7.87 3.97 -25.23
N SER A 511 -8.77 3.23 -25.90
CA SER A 511 -9.33 3.58 -27.19
C SER A 511 -10.78 4.06 -27.05
N LYS A 512 -11.13 5.06 -27.88
CA LYS A 512 -12.49 5.53 -28.03
C LYS A 512 -13.24 4.58 -28.94
N SER A 513 -14.29 3.94 -28.40
CA SER A 513 -15.17 3.03 -29.15
C SER A 513 -16.08 3.76 -30.13
#